data_460d8d7350885d2809d9ace930a68001
#
_entry.id   460d8d7350885d2809d9ace930a68001
#
_cell.length_a   1.000
_cell.length_b   1.000
_cell.length_c   1.000
_cell.angle_alpha   90.00
_cell.angle_beta   90.00
_cell.angle_gamma   90.00
#
_symmetry.space_group_name_H-M   'P 1'
#
loop_
_entity.id
_entity.type
_entity.pdbx_description
1 polymer ?
#
loop_
_entity_poly.entity_id
_entity_poly.type
_entity_poly.pdbx_seq_one_letter_code
_entity_poly.pdbx_strand_id
1 'polypeptide(L)'
;MGSIRENIAEVRARIAAAAARSGRKADDIMLVCVTKTRSAEEIREALEAGEYALGENRVQELVEKYGNIQDIAEKIGCKRNIMWNLIGHLQRNKVKYVLDKAALIHSVDSYRLAEEIDARAARMGKPAQVLLQLNPAGEARKSGVALPECRALAGEIAGRLKFVDVKGLMAVVPAVENPEDVRGYFRDAKRTFDALSEERGGLASGFVHLSMGMTNDFEIAIEEGATIVRVGTAIFGPRNY
;
A
#
# COMPACT_ATOMS: atom_id res chain seq x y z
N MET A 1 19.48 6.50 -17.24
CA MET A 1 18.32 5.86 -16.64
C MET A 1 17.68 5.06 -17.76
N GLY A 2 17.36 3.79 -17.54
CA GLY A 2 16.73 2.94 -18.54
C GLY A 2 15.27 3.34 -18.81
N SER A 3 14.62 2.68 -19.75
CA SER A 3 13.17 2.80 -19.98
C SER A 3 12.40 2.33 -18.73
N ILE A 4 11.12 2.72 -18.59
CA ILE A 4 10.27 2.28 -17.48
C ILE A 4 10.20 0.75 -17.44
N ARG A 5 10.13 0.09 -18.59
CA ARG A 5 10.16 -1.38 -18.69
C ARG A 5 11.44 -2.00 -18.13
N GLU A 6 12.61 -1.45 -18.47
CA GLU A 6 13.90 -1.91 -17.96
C GLU A 6 14.01 -1.70 -16.45
N ASN A 7 13.58 -0.54 -15.96
CA ASN A 7 13.58 -0.21 -14.54
C ASN A 7 12.66 -1.16 -13.75
N ILE A 8 11.49 -1.50 -14.29
CA ILE A 8 10.58 -2.49 -13.68
C ILE A 8 11.24 -3.86 -13.62
N ALA A 9 11.88 -4.30 -14.70
CA ALA A 9 12.59 -5.58 -14.73
C ALA A 9 13.71 -5.64 -13.67
N GLU A 10 14.47 -4.55 -13.51
CA GLU A 10 15.48 -4.43 -12.46
C GLU A 10 14.86 -4.49 -11.05
N VAL A 11 13.80 -3.72 -10.80
CA VAL A 11 13.09 -3.74 -9.50
C VAL A 11 12.55 -5.14 -9.20
N ARG A 12 11.98 -5.83 -10.19
CA ARG A 12 11.49 -7.21 -10.05
C ARG A 12 12.62 -8.20 -9.74
N ALA A 13 13.77 -8.05 -10.38
CA ALA A 13 14.95 -8.88 -10.08
C ALA A 13 15.43 -8.67 -8.65
N ARG A 14 15.47 -7.43 -8.16
CA ARG A 14 15.83 -7.10 -6.78
C ARG A 14 14.79 -7.64 -5.76
N ILE A 15 13.50 -7.56 -6.08
CA ILE A 15 12.43 -8.18 -5.26
C ILE A 15 12.66 -9.68 -5.17
N ALA A 16 12.93 -10.36 -6.28
CA ALA A 16 13.16 -11.80 -6.31
C ALA A 16 14.39 -12.19 -5.48
N ALA A 17 15.48 -11.44 -5.59
CA ALA A 17 16.70 -11.67 -4.81
C ALA A 17 16.45 -11.48 -3.30
N ALA A 18 15.74 -10.42 -2.88
CA ALA A 18 15.41 -10.19 -1.48
C ALA A 18 14.45 -11.27 -0.92
N ALA A 19 13.44 -11.67 -1.70
CA ALA A 19 12.54 -12.75 -1.35
C ALA A 19 13.30 -14.08 -1.13
N ALA A 20 14.22 -14.41 -2.05
CA ALA A 20 15.05 -15.62 -1.93
C ALA A 20 15.94 -15.61 -0.68
N ARG A 21 16.54 -14.45 -0.32
CA ARG A 21 17.33 -14.32 0.92
C ARG A 21 16.51 -14.56 2.19
N SER A 22 15.20 -14.29 2.14
CA SER A 22 14.27 -14.54 3.26
C SER A 22 13.48 -15.85 3.14
N GLY A 23 13.86 -16.76 2.21
CA GLY A 23 13.20 -18.04 2.02
C GLY A 23 11.79 -17.96 1.41
N ARG A 24 11.46 -16.84 0.74
CA ARG A 24 10.14 -16.54 0.17
C ARG A 24 10.20 -16.53 -1.36
N LYS A 25 9.04 -16.58 -2.00
CA LYS A 25 8.93 -16.46 -3.46
C LYS A 25 8.69 -15.00 -3.86
N ALA A 26 9.16 -14.63 -5.05
CA ALA A 26 8.91 -13.29 -5.60
C ALA A 26 7.41 -13.00 -5.76
N ASP A 27 6.61 -14.02 -6.09
CA ASP A 27 5.16 -13.91 -6.27
C ASP A 27 4.39 -13.63 -4.96
N ASP A 28 5.02 -13.87 -3.80
CA ASP A 28 4.47 -13.50 -2.49
C ASP A 28 4.53 -11.99 -2.24
N ILE A 29 5.19 -11.22 -3.12
CA ILE A 29 5.45 -9.79 -2.95
C ILE A 29 4.73 -9.00 -4.04
N MET A 30 3.73 -8.23 -3.64
CA MET A 30 3.07 -7.28 -4.52
C MET A 30 3.94 -6.03 -4.72
N LEU A 31 4.25 -5.70 -5.96
CA LEU A 31 4.85 -4.41 -6.31
C LEU A 31 3.74 -3.40 -6.61
N VAL A 32 3.63 -2.35 -5.78
CA VAL A 32 2.80 -1.19 -6.05
C VAL A 32 3.67 -0.13 -6.74
N CYS A 33 3.39 0.13 -8.01
CA CYS A 33 4.02 1.19 -8.78
C CYS A 33 3.45 2.55 -8.35
N VAL A 34 4.28 3.39 -7.72
CA VAL A 34 3.84 4.69 -7.18
C VAL A 34 3.83 5.72 -8.29
N THR A 35 2.64 6.04 -8.77
CA THR A 35 2.39 6.84 -9.98
C THR A 35 2.13 8.33 -9.73
N LYS A 36 2.28 8.79 -8.49
CA LYS A 36 2.12 10.22 -8.16
C LYS A 36 3.01 11.11 -9.04
N THR A 37 2.43 12.18 -9.57
CA THR A 37 3.06 13.14 -10.50
C THR A 37 3.47 12.54 -11.86
N ARG A 38 3.04 11.33 -12.19
CA ARG A 38 3.38 10.67 -13.47
C ARG A 38 2.28 10.87 -14.49
N SER A 39 2.67 11.00 -15.75
CA SER A 39 1.76 11.14 -16.88
C SER A 39 1.04 9.83 -17.18
N ALA A 40 -0.06 9.92 -17.93
CA ALA A 40 -0.79 8.76 -18.38
C ALA A 40 0.06 7.84 -19.29
N GLU A 41 1.01 8.42 -20.04
CA GLU A 41 1.93 7.69 -20.90
C GLU A 41 2.93 6.85 -20.09
N GLU A 42 3.53 7.44 -19.05
CA GLU A 42 4.42 6.70 -18.13
C GLU A 42 3.68 5.54 -17.44
N ILE A 43 2.40 5.76 -17.07
CA ILE A 43 1.57 4.70 -16.48
C ILE A 43 1.25 3.62 -17.52
N ARG A 44 0.97 3.99 -18.77
CA ARG A 44 0.75 3.04 -19.87
C ARG A 44 1.95 2.11 -20.03
N GLU A 45 3.18 2.64 -20.04
CA GLU A 45 4.39 1.82 -20.13
C GLU A 45 4.50 0.81 -18.97
N ALA A 46 4.11 1.20 -17.75
CA ALA A 46 4.10 0.29 -16.60
C ALA A 46 3.04 -0.83 -16.77
N LEU A 47 1.84 -0.50 -17.28
CA LEU A 47 0.80 -1.47 -17.59
C LEU A 47 1.25 -2.47 -18.69
N GLU A 48 1.91 -1.97 -19.74
CA GLU A 48 2.47 -2.80 -20.83
C GLU A 48 3.60 -3.70 -20.34
N ALA A 49 4.32 -3.28 -19.28
CA ALA A 49 5.31 -4.12 -18.60
C ALA A 49 4.69 -5.16 -17.64
N GLY A 50 3.35 -5.17 -17.50
CA GLY A 50 2.63 -6.15 -16.69
C GLY A 50 2.37 -5.73 -15.23
N GLU A 51 2.56 -4.46 -14.89
CA GLU A 51 2.32 -3.94 -13.53
C GLU A 51 0.96 -3.26 -13.43
N TYR A 52 0.06 -3.88 -12.68
CA TYR A 52 -1.34 -3.45 -12.57
C TYR A 52 -1.72 -2.89 -11.19
N ALA A 53 -0.83 -2.98 -10.21
CA ALA A 53 -1.01 -2.36 -8.90
C ALA A 53 -0.39 -0.96 -8.90
N LEU A 54 -1.24 0.06 -8.96
CA LEU A 54 -0.86 1.46 -9.01
C LEU A 54 -1.10 2.14 -7.67
N GLY A 55 -0.21 3.06 -7.28
CA GLY A 55 -0.29 3.75 -5.99
C GLY A 55 -0.30 5.26 -6.10
N GLU A 56 -1.33 5.90 -5.51
CA GLU A 56 -1.46 7.34 -5.46
C GLU A 56 -1.45 7.88 -4.03
N ASN A 57 -0.80 9.03 -3.86
CA ASN A 57 -0.75 9.69 -2.55
C ASN A 57 -1.95 10.62 -2.31
N ARG A 58 -2.52 11.19 -3.37
CA ARG A 58 -3.58 12.21 -3.29
C ARG A 58 -4.86 11.69 -3.92
N VAL A 59 -5.97 11.85 -3.18
CA VAL A 59 -7.30 11.47 -3.67
C VAL A 59 -7.64 12.16 -5.01
N GLN A 60 -7.32 13.45 -5.14
CA GLN A 60 -7.59 14.20 -6.37
C GLN A 60 -6.88 13.58 -7.56
N GLU A 61 -5.59 13.28 -7.42
CA GLU A 61 -4.77 12.69 -8.47
C GLU A 61 -5.25 11.29 -8.87
N LEU A 62 -5.66 10.48 -7.89
CA LEU A 62 -6.27 9.18 -8.17
C LEU A 62 -7.56 9.34 -8.99
N VAL A 63 -8.43 10.25 -8.58
CA VAL A 63 -9.71 10.50 -9.26
C VAL A 63 -9.51 11.00 -10.68
N GLU A 64 -8.58 11.94 -10.90
CA GLU A 64 -8.24 12.50 -12.22
C GLU A 64 -7.70 11.42 -13.17
N LYS A 65 -6.86 10.52 -12.67
CA LYS A 65 -6.26 9.46 -13.47
C LYS A 65 -7.17 8.28 -13.72
N TYR A 66 -8.09 7.99 -12.80
CA TYR A 66 -8.85 6.74 -12.77
C TYR A 66 -9.51 6.40 -14.12
N GLY A 67 -10.34 7.30 -14.65
CA GLY A 67 -11.05 7.06 -15.91
C GLY A 67 -10.10 6.89 -17.11
N ASN A 68 -9.19 7.85 -17.28
CA ASN A 68 -8.24 7.86 -18.38
C ASN A 68 -7.34 6.61 -18.42
N ILE A 69 -6.88 6.14 -17.26
CA ILE A 69 -6.03 4.95 -17.18
C ILE A 69 -6.83 3.66 -17.42
N GLN A 70 -8.10 3.60 -17.04
CA GLN A 70 -8.99 2.49 -17.41
C GLN A 70 -9.17 2.40 -18.93
N ASP A 71 -9.41 3.53 -19.60
CA ASP A 71 -9.54 3.59 -21.06
C ASP A 71 -8.24 3.17 -21.77
N ILE A 72 -7.09 3.59 -21.25
CA ILE A 72 -5.77 3.17 -21.76
C ILE A 72 -5.58 1.66 -21.60
N ALA A 73 -5.89 1.10 -20.43
CA ALA A 73 -5.77 -0.32 -20.17
C ALA A 73 -6.62 -1.16 -21.12
N GLU A 74 -7.84 -0.71 -21.41
CA GLU A 74 -8.71 -1.35 -22.38
C GLU A 74 -8.12 -1.32 -23.80
N LYS A 75 -7.63 -0.15 -24.24
CA LYS A 75 -7.01 0.03 -25.58
C LYS A 75 -5.76 -0.83 -25.80
N ILE A 76 -4.95 -1.04 -24.79
CA ILE A 76 -3.77 -1.92 -24.87
C ILE A 76 -4.11 -3.41 -24.67
N GLY A 77 -5.40 -3.75 -24.52
CA GLY A 77 -5.85 -5.12 -24.32
C GLY A 77 -5.46 -5.72 -22.96
N CYS A 78 -5.33 -4.89 -21.94
CA CYS A 78 -5.04 -5.32 -20.59
C CYS A 78 -6.21 -6.16 -20.05
N LYS A 79 -5.96 -7.47 -19.84
CA LYS A 79 -6.98 -8.41 -19.34
C LYS A 79 -7.10 -8.41 -17.80
N ARG A 80 -6.23 -7.71 -17.11
CA ARG A 80 -6.21 -7.62 -15.64
C ARG A 80 -6.84 -6.31 -15.20
N ASN A 81 -7.61 -6.35 -14.13
CA ASN A 81 -8.12 -5.15 -13.50
C ASN A 81 -6.98 -4.35 -12.85
N ILE A 82 -6.97 -3.06 -13.08
CA ILE A 82 -6.05 -2.15 -12.40
C ILE A 82 -6.44 -2.09 -10.92
N MET A 83 -5.47 -2.34 -10.06
CA MET A 83 -5.61 -2.25 -8.61
C MET A 83 -5.10 -0.88 -8.15
N TRP A 84 -6.02 0.08 -7.97
CA TRP A 84 -5.67 1.37 -7.40
C TRP A 84 -5.48 1.27 -5.89
N ASN A 85 -4.33 1.71 -5.41
CA ASN A 85 -3.99 1.75 -4.00
C ASN A 85 -3.88 3.22 -3.56
N LEU A 86 -4.67 3.63 -2.57
CA LEU A 86 -4.46 4.92 -1.94
C LEU A 86 -3.43 4.74 -0.81
N ILE A 87 -2.23 5.24 -1.03
CA ILE A 87 -1.08 5.05 -0.13
C ILE A 87 -0.71 6.29 0.69
N GLY A 88 -1.34 7.45 0.42
CA GLY A 88 -1.14 8.69 1.18
C GLY A 88 -2.29 8.97 2.14
N HIS A 89 -2.12 9.97 2.98
CA HIS A 89 -3.10 10.34 4.01
C HIS A 89 -4.49 10.62 3.43
N LEU A 90 -5.50 9.97 3.99
CA LEU A 90 -6.90 10.13 3.60
C LEU A 90 -7.66 10.97 4.63
N GLN A 91 -8.06 12.17 4.23
CA GLN A 91 -8.96 12.99 5.01
C GLN A 91 -10.40 12.46 4.94
N ARG A 92 -11.15 12.47 6.06
CA ARG A 92 -12.53 11.95 6.13
C ARG A 92 -13.45 12.52 5.05
N ASN A 93 -13.40 13.83 4.81
CA ASN A 93 -14.23 14.49 3.78
C ASN A 93 -13.91 14.06 2.34
N LYS A 94 -12.78 13.38 2.12
CA LYS A 94 -12.33 12.88 0.82
C LYS A 94 -12.70 11.41 0.56
N VAL A 95 -13.13 10.66 1.58
CA VAL A 95 -13.51 9.23 1.46
C VAL A 95 -14.50 8.99 0.33
N LYS A 96 -15.50 9.83 0.20
CA LYS A 96 -16.57 9.73 -0.82
C LYS A 96 -16.08 9.75 -2.28
N TYR A 97 -14.88 10.26 -2.54
CA TYR A 97 -14.35 10.39 -3.90
C TYR A 97 -13.49 9.19 -4.32
N VAL A 98 -12.99 8.41 -3.36
CA VAL A 98 -11.99 7.36 -3.63
C VAL A 98 -12.49 5.96 -3.36
N LEU A 99 -13.56 5.81 -2.56
CA LEU A 99 -13.98 4.51 -2.05
C LEU A 99 -14.46 3.54 -3.14
N ASP A 100 -15.07 4.05 -4.20
CA ASP A 100 -15.50 3.27 -5.36
C ASP A 100 -14.37 2.95 -6.36
N LYS A 101 -13.19 3.55 -6.17
CA LYS A 101 -12.06 3.48 -7.09
C LYS A 101 -10.86 2.72 -6.51
N ALA A 102 -10.57 2.94 -5.22
CA ALA A 102 -9.44 2.27 -4.58
C ALA A 102 -9.77 0.82 -4.24
N ALA A 103 -8.94 -0.09 -4.72
CA ALA A 103 -8.99 -1.49 -4.35
C ALA A 103 -8.50 -1.71 -2.90
N LEU A 104 -7.53 -0.89 -2.46
CA LEU A 104 -6.97 -0.94 -1.12
C LEU A 104 -6.58 0.47 -0.63
N ILE A 105 -7.02 0.81 0.58
CA ILE A 105 -6.66 2.06 1.27
C ILE A 105 -5.62 1.72 2.34
N HIS A 106 -4.39 2.21 2.20
CA HIS A 106 -3.27 1.85 3.10
C HIS A 106 -3.15 2.74 4.34
N SER A 107 -3.94 3.78 4.46
CA SER A 107 -3.67 4.90 5.36
C SER A 107 -4.74 5.13 6.44
N VAL A 108 -5.37 4.06 6.91
CA VAL A 108 -6.33 4.16 8.02
C VAL A 108 -5.58 4.23 9.34
N ASP A 109 -5.65 5.39 10.01
CA ASP A 109 -4.90 5.71 11.23
C ASP A 109 -5.78 6.06 12.43
N SER A 110 -7.09 5.96 12.29
CA SER A 110 -8.01 6.30 13.38
C SER A 110 -9.37 5.63 13.21
N TYR A 111 -10.05 5.37 14.34
CA TYR A 111 -11.41 4.87 14.32
C TYR A 111 -12.38 5.79 13.59
N ARG A 112 -12.24 7.10 13.77
CA ARG A 112 -13.10 8.11 13.10
C ARG A 112 -12.98 8.07 11.56
N LEU A 113 -11.80 7.74 11.03
CA LEU A 113 -11.63 7.55 9.59
C LEU A 113 -12.27 6.22 9.15
N ALA A 114 -12.04 5.14 9.91
CA ALA A 114 -12.64 3.84 9.64
C ALA A 114 -14.18 3.91 9.67
N GLU A 115 -14.77 4.62 10.62
CA GLU A 115 -16.21 4.84 10.74
C GLU A 115 -16.79 5.57 9.52
N GLU A 116 -16.14 6.62 9.01
CA GLU A 116 -16.57 7.29 7.77
C GLU A 116 -16.48 6.34 6.56
N ILE A 117 -15.43 5.51 6.48
CA ILE A 117 -15.28 4.49 5.45
C ILE A 117 -16.43 3.47 5.54
N ASP A 118 -16.72 2.95 6.73
CA ASP A 118 -17.80 2.00 6.99
C ASP A 118 -19.16 2.55 6.54
N ALA A 119 -19.50 3.75 6.98
CA ALA A 119 -20.77 4.38 6.63
C ALA A 119 -20.95 4.59 5.13
N ARG A 120 -19.87 4.84 4.40
CA ARG A 120 -19.88 4.99 2.94
C ARG A 120 -19.93 3.64 2.24
N ALA A 121 -19.11 2.69 2.66
CA ALA A 121 -19.08 1.34 2.13
C ALA A 121 -20.43 0.62 2.31
N ALA A 122 -21.10 0.83 3.44
CA ALA A 122 -22.46 0.34 3.69
C ALA A 122 -23.47 0.83 2.65
N ARG A 123 -23.40 2.12 2.27
CA ARG A 123 -24.28 2.69 1.22
C ARG A 123 -24.01 2.10 -0.16
N MET A 124 -22.79 1.64 -0.40
CA MET A 124 -22.37 0.97 -1.64
C MET A 124 -22.69 -0.54 -1.62
N GLY A 125 -23.05 -1.09 -0.47
CA GLY A 125 -23.30 -2.53 -0.29
C GLY A 125 -22.05 -3.41 -0.43
N LYS A 126 -20.84 -2.81 -0.34
CA LYS A 126 -19.57 -3.51 -0.55
C LYS A 126 -18.54 -3.10 0.52
N PRO A 127 -17.93 -4.05 1.24
CA PRO A 127 -16.85 -3.74 2.19
C PRO A 127 -15.65 -3.08 1.51
N ALA A 128 -15.08 -2.09 2.19
CA ALA A 128 -13.83 -1.44 1.80
C ALA A 128 -12.63 -2.17 2.38
N GLN A 129 -11.67 -2.52 1.54
CA GLN A 129 -10.41 -3.12 1.98
C GLN A 129 -9.45 -2.04 2.45
N VAL A 130 -8.92 -2.20 3.66
CA VAL A 130 -8.03 -1.20 4.26
C VAL A 130 -6.83 -1.85 4.95
N LEU A 131 -5.75 -1.07 5.08
CA LEU A 131 -4.64 -1.37 5.98
C LEU A 131 -4.63 -0.32 7.10
N LEU A 132 -4.28 -0.75 8.31
CA LEU A 132 -4.02 0.18 9.41
C LEU A 132 -2.62 0.75 9.25
N GLN A 133 -2.51 2.07 9.27
CA GLN A 133 -1.22 2.75 9.15
C GLN A 133 -0.54 2.82 10.51
N LEU A 134 0.66 2.25 10.59
CA LEU A 134 1.56 2.32 11.74
C LEU A 134 2.51 3.52 11.64
N ASN A 135 2.88 4.06 12.80
CA ASN A 135 3.99 4.99 12.99
C ASN A 135 5.06 4.33 13.89
N PRO A 136 5.89 3.43 13.35
CA PRO A 136 6.83 2.64 14.16
C PRO A 136 7.93 3.48 14.80
N ALA A 137 8.24 4.65 14.25
CA ALA A 137 9.23 5.57 14.82
C ALA A 137 8.67 6.51 15.88
N GLY A 138 7.35 6.55 16.10
CA GLY A 138 6.70 7.45 17.06
C GLY A 138 6.85 8.94 16.73
N GLU A 139 7.13 9.29 15.47
CA GLU A 139 7.30 10.69 15.07
C GLU A 139 5.96 11.43 15.12
N ALA A 140 5.82 12.39 16.03
CA ALA A 140 4.58 13.14 16.26
C ALA A 140 4.02 13.89 15.02
N ARG A 141 4.87 14.16 14.03
CA ARG A 141 4.48 14.84 12.77
C ARG A 141 4.03 13.89 11.67
N LYS A 142 4.17 12.59 11.83
CA LYS A 142 3.75 11.58 10.85
C LYS A 142 2.41 10.97 11.25
N SER A 143 1.53 10.74 10.24
CA SER A 143 0.29 9.99 10.42
C SER A 143 0.58 8.53 10.75
N GLY A 144 -0.35 7.88 11.41
CA GLY A 144 -0.26 6.48 11.81
C GLY A 144 -0.41 6.31 13.31
N VAL A 145 -0.93 5.16 13.72
CA VAL A 145 -1.07 4.78 15.13
C VAL A 145 0.26 4.26 15.67
N ALA A 146 0.51 4.52 16.96
CA ALA A 146 1.64 3.90 17.65
C ALA A 146 1.46 2.37 17.71
N LEU A 147 2.57 1.62 17.70
CA LEU A 147 2.53 0.16 17.69
C LEU A 147 1.65 -0.43 18.84
N PRO A 148 1.75 0.06 20.10
CA PRO A 148 0.91 -0.46 21.18
C PRO A 148 -0.59 -0.19 21.03
N GLU A 149 -0.95 0.88 20.31
CA GLU A 149 -2.35 1.31 20.12
C GLU A 149 -3.02 0.57 18.94
N CYS A 150 -2.24 -0.01 18.04
CA CYS A 150 -2.73 -0.65 16.83
C CYS A 150 -3.71 -1.79 17.14
N ARG A 151 -3.42 -2.59 18.17
CA ARG A 151 -4.27 -3.71 18.60
C ARG A 151 -5.65 -3.23 19.06
N ALA A 152 -5.70 -2.19 19.86
CA ALA A 152 -6.95 -1.62 20.34
C ALA A 152 -7.80 -1.08 19.18
N LEU A 153 -7.17 -0.34 18.25
CA LEU A 153 -7.85 0.18 17.06
C LEU A 153 -8.37 -0.96 16.18
N ALA A 154 -7.57 -1.98 15.91
CA ALA A 154 -7.97 -3.14 15.11
C ALA A 154 -9.17 -3.87 15.73
N GLY A 155 -9.14 -4.12 17.03
CA GLY A 155 -10.23 -4.75 17.77
C GLY A 155 -11.51 -3.92 17.79
N GLU A 156 -11.40 -2.60 17.95
CA GLU A 156 -12.54 -1.70 17.92
C GLU A 156 -13.22 -1.66 16.55
N ILE A 157 -12.43 -1.59 15.46
CA ILE A 157 -12.92 -1.65 14.08
C ILE A 157 -13.63 -2.99 13.84
N ALA A 158 -12.97 -4.11 14.12
CA ALA A 158 -13.52 -5.44 13.89
C ALA A 158 -14.82 -5.71 14.70
N GLY A 159 -14.91 -5.17 15.90
CA GLY A 159 -16.07 -5.37 16.76
C GLY A 159 -17.29 -4.49 16.42
N ARG A 160 -17.09 -3.36 15.74
CA ARG A 160 -18.15 -2.35 15.56
C ARG A 160 -18.49 -2.03 14.11
N LEU A 161 -17.56 -2.20 13.17
CA LEU A 161 -17.71 -1.82 11.76
C LEU A 161 -17.91 -3.09 10.91
N LYS A 162 -18.90 -3.06 10.02
CA LYS A 162 -19.29 -4.23 9.22
C LYS A 162 -18.83 -4.16 7.77
N PHE A 163 -18.54 -2.95 7.30
CA PHE A 163 -18.16 -2.68 5.92
C PHE A 163 -16.71 -2.17 5.79
N VAL A 164 -15.90 -2.34 6.84
CA VAL A 164 -14.45 -2.15 6.80
C VAL A 164 -13.78 -3.50 6.95
N ASP A 165 -13.05 -3.91 5.93
CA ASP A 165 -12.31 -5.19 5.88
C ASP A 165 -10.81 -4.90 6.06
N VAL A 166 -10.30 -5.10 7.27
CA VAL A 166 -8.89 -4.85 7.60
C VAL A 166 -8.03 -5.99 7.07
N LYS A 167 -7.30 -5.71 6.00
CA LYS A 167 -6.46 -6.69 5.28
C LYS A 167 -5.01 -6.76 5.79
N GLY A 168 -4.64 -5.92 6.72
CA GLY A 168 -3.27 -5.91 7.23
C GLY A 168 -2.81 -4.55 7.74
N LEU A 169 -1.51 -4.34 7.70
CA LEU A 169 -0.84 -3.14 8.19
C LEU A 169 -0.03 -2.44 7.09
N MET A 170 0.15 -1.14 7.24
CA MET A 170 1.08 -0.35 6.45
C MET A 170 2.01 0.41 7.38
N ALA A 171 3.31 0.42 7.08
CA ALA A 171 4.31 1.17 7.82
C ALA A 171 5.07 2.14 6.90
N VAL A 172 5.34 3.35 7.45
CA VAL A 172 6.25 4.33 6.85
C VAL A 172 7.35 4.62 7.88
N VAL A 173 8.57 4.31 7.49
CA VAL A 173 9.76 4.50 8.31
C VAL A 173 10.44 5.84 8.04
N PRO A 174 11.35 6.33 8.90
CA PRO A 174 12.16 7.51 8.63
C PRO A 174 12.97 7.37 7.34
N ALA A 175 13.25 8.50 6.68
CA ALA A 175 14.25 8.53 5.63
C ALA A 175 15.64 8.57 6.27
N VAL A 176 16.50 7.64 5.88
CA VAL A 176 17.86 7.47 6.42
C VAL A 176 18.88 7.41 5.28
N GLU A 177 20.15 7.68 5.57
CA GLU A 177 21.24 7.52 4.60
C GLU A 177 21.59 6.05 4.39
N ASN A 178 21.75 5.28 5.47
CA ASN A 178 21.98 3.84 5.40
C ASN A 178 20.65 3.08 5.55
N PRO A 179 20.16 2.38 4.52
CA PRO A 179 18.89 1.65 4.57
C PRO A 179 18.81 0.59 5.69
N GLU A 180 19.94 0.06 6.16
CA GLU A 180 19.96 -0.89 7.28
C GLU A 180 19.46 -0.28 8.60
N ASP A 181 19.57 1.03 8.78
CA ASP A 181 19.14 1.71 10.00
C ASP A 181 17.63 1.64 10.25
N VAL A 182 16.85 1.35 9.20
CA VAL A 182 15.38 1.18 9.33
C VAL A 182 14.94 -0.26 9.54
N ARG A 183 15.84 -1.24 9.49
CA ARG A 183 15.50 -2.67 9.66
C ARG A 183 14.73 -2.94 10.96
N GLY A 184 15.13 -2.29 12.06
CA GLY A 184 14.46 -2.42 13.35
C GLY A 184 12.98 -2.04 13.29
N TYR A 185 12.63 -0.96 12.60
CA TYR A 185 11.24 -0.51 12.44
C TYR A 185 10.40 -1.50 11.62
N PHE A 186 10.97 -2.09 10.57
CA PHE A 186 10.29 -3.12 9.78
C PHE A 186 10.03 -4.39 10.59
N ARG A 187 11.01 -4.80 11.41
CA ARG A 187 10.87 -5.94 12.32
C ARG A 187 9.77 -5.71 13.36
N ASP A 188 9.68 -4.52 13.92
CA ASP A 188 8.62 -4.18 14.88
C ASP A 188 7.24 -4.13 14.23
N ALA A 189 7.14 -3.61 12.99
CA ALA A 189 5.91 -3.67 12.21
C ALA A 189 5.51 -5.13 11.91
N LYS A 190 6.47 -6.00 11.58
CA LYS A 190 6.23 -7.43 11.36
C LYS A 190 5.74 -8.13 12.63
N ARG A 191 6.37 -7.88 13.78
CA ARG A 191 5.94 -8.43 15.07
C ARG A 191 4.49 -8.03 15.40
N THR A 192 4.13 -6.76 15.17
CA THR A 192 2.76 -6.28 15.36
C THR A 192 1.79 -6.98 14.41
N PHE A 193 2.19 -7.17 13.15
CA PHE A 193 1.40 -7.89 12.16
C PHE A 193 1.17 -9.35 12.58
N ASP A 194 2.20 -10.06 13.02
CA ASP A 194 2.10 -11.46 13.43
C ASP A 194 1.19 -11.61 14.66
N ALA A 195 1.36 -10.76 15.67
CA ALA A 195 0.53 -10.77 16.85
C ALA A 195 -0.96 -10.59 16.54
N LEU A 196 -1.29 -9.68 15.59
CA LEU A 196 -2.68 -9.48 15.15
C LEU A 196 -3.21 -10.62 14.28
N SER A 197 -2.34 -11.26 13.49
CA SER A 197 -2.72 -12.41 12.65
C SER A 197 -3.06 -13.66 13.46
N GLU A 198 -2.39 -13.84 14.61
CA GLU A 198 -2.58 -14.98 15.50
C GLU A 198 -3.84 -14.85 16.38
N GLU A 199 -4.37 -13.66 16.55
CA GLU A 199 -5.57 -13.43 17.37
C GLU A 199 -6.80 -14.08 16.76
N ARG A 200 -7.26 -15.20 17.37
CA ARG A 200 -8.47 -15.89 16.98
C ARG A 200 -9.70 -15.05 17.34
N GLY A 201 -10.39 -14.58 16.31
CA GLY A 201 -11.79 -14.14 16.46
C GLY A 201 -12.14 -12.72 16.04
N GLY A 202 -11.27 -11.92 15.44
CA GLY A 202 -11.63 -10.55 15.07
C GLY A 202 -11.12 -10.03 13.75
N LEU A 203 -9.89 -10.35 13.43
CA LEU A 203 -9.29 -9.97 12.14
C LEU A 203 -9.34 -11.21 11.23
N ALA A 204 -10.54 -11.52 10.76
CA ALA A 204 -10.90 -12.75 10.05
C ALA A 204 -10.01 -13.07 8.84
N SER A 205 -10.23 -14.20 8.24
CA SER A 205 -9.67 -14.71 6.99
C SER A 205 -9.36 -13.60 5.99
N GLY A 206 -8.06 -13.26 5.82
CA GLY A 206 -7.62 -12.26 4.87
C GLY A 206 -6.74 -11.14 5.42
N PHE A 207 -6.32 -11.18 6.69
CA PHE A 207 -5.29 -10.29 7.23
C PHE A 207 -3.91 -10.79 6.78
N VAL A 208 -3.53 -10.42 5.56
CA VAL A 208 -2.38 -11.01 4.84
C VAL A 208 -1.37 -9.98 4.33
N HIS A 209 -1.70 -8.69 4.41
CA HIS A 209 -0.89 -7.65 3.81
C HIS A 209 -0.07 -6.88 4.85
N LEU A 210 1.24 -6.89 4.66
CA LEU A 210 2.17 -6.01 5.34
C LEU A 210 2.84 -5.11 4.31
N SER A 211 2.30 -3.88 4.17
CA SER A 211 2.77 -2.89 3.20
C SER A 211 3.86 -2.03 3.82
N MET A 212 5.11 -2.27 3.47
CA MET A 212 6.26 -1.50 3.92
C MET A 212 7.40 -1.58 2.91
N GLY A 213 8.32 -0.61 2.95
CA GLY A 213 9.42 -0.51 2.00
C GLY A 213 9.08 0.35 0.77
N MET A 214 10.05 1.20 0.43
CA MET A 214 10.04 2.11 -0.71
C MET A 214 11.33 1.95 -1.53
N THR A 215 11.58 2.81 -2.50
CA THR A 215 12.71 2.73 -3.44
C THR A 215 14.07 2.41 -2.78
N ASN A 216 14.36 2.95 -1.61
CA ASN A 216 15.68 2.82 -0.99
C ASN A 216 15.80 1.64 0.00
N ASP A 217 14.67 1.11 0.47
CA ASP A 217 14.65 0.18 1.60
C ASP A 217 13.73 -1.05 1.39
N PHE A 218 13.13 -1.19 0.19
CA PHE A 218 12.18 -2.29 -0.05
C PHE A 218 12.80 -3.69 0.06
N GLU A 219 14.09 -3.86 -0.23
CA GLU A 219 14.76 -5.15 -0.12
C GLU A 219 14.84 -5.58 1.35
N ILE A 220 15.21 -4.65 2.24
CA ILE A 220 15.23 -4.88 3.69
C ILE A 220 13.82 -5.14 4.21
N ALA A 221 12.84 -4.36 3.73
CA ALA A 221 11.44 -4.58 4.10
C ALA A 221 10.96 -5.99 3.69
N ILE A 222 11.36 -6.50 2.52
CA ILE A 222 11.04 -7.87 2.08
C ILE A 222 11.70 -8.89 3.00
N GLU A 223 12.96 -8.72 3.33
CA GLU A 223 13.68 -9.60 4.27
C GLU A 223 13.01 -9.65 5.65
N GLU A 224 12.44 -8.54 6.10
CA GLU A 224 11.68 -8.45 7.35
C GLU A 224 10.18 -8.77 7.20
N GLY A 225 9.75 -9.32 6.05
CA GLY A 225 8.42 -9.90 5.86
C GLY A 225 7.38 -9.04 5.16
N ALA A 226 7.75 -7.96 4.46
CA ALA A 226 6.80 -7.20 3.63
C ALA A 226 6.13 -8.11 2.60
N THR A 227 4.83 -7.94 2.40
CA THR A 227 4.05 -8.57 1.33
C THR A 227 3.67 -7.58 0.24
N ILE A 228 3.79 -6.28 0.52
CA ILE A 228 3.59 -5.19 -0.44
C ILE A 228 4.75 -4.21 -0.31
N VAL A 229 5.40 -3.89 -1.43
CA VAL A 229 6.39 -2.82 -1.53
C VAL A 229 5.89 -1.71 -2.45
N ARG A 230 6.27 -0.44 -2.18
CA ARG A 230 5.77 0.74 -2.88
C ARG A 230 6.92 1.47 -3.54
N VAL A 231 7.12 1.25 -4.83
CA VAL A 231 8.29 1.76 -5.55
C VAL A 231 7.87 2.81 -6.59
N GLY A 232 8.50 3.96 -6.54
CA GLY A 232 8.25 5.07 -7.48
C GLY A 232 9.51 5.47 -8.22
N THR A 233 10.45 6.11 -7.53
CA THR A 233 11.65 6.71 -8.15
C THR A 233 12.52 5.70 -8.88
N ALA A 234 12.64 4.46 -8.40
CA ALA A 234 13.40 3.44 -9.12
C ALA A 234 12.74 3.02 -10.44
N ILE A 235 11.42 3.17 -10.58
CA ILE A 235 10.68 2.84 -11.80
C ILE A 235 10.63 4.04 -12.75
N PHE A 236 10.10 5.17 -12.26
CA PHE A 236 9.75 6.33 -13.08
C PHE A 236 10.79 7.45 -13.08
N GLY A 237 11.86 7.30 -12.33
CA GLY A 237 12.85 8.35 -12.19
C GLY A 237 12.54 9.41 -11.14
N PRO A 238 13.47 10.39 -10.95
CA PRO A 238 13.27 11.53 -10.08
C PRO A 238 12.05 12.34 -10.52
N ARG A 239 11.50 13.14 -9.61
CA ARG A 239 10.36 13.99 -9.93
C ARG A 239 10.83 15.22 -10.67
N ASN A 240 10.17 15.53 -11.78
CA ASN A 240 10.25 16.84 -12.41
C ASN A 240 9.22 17.74 -11.70
N TYR A 241 9.71 18.70 -10.90
CA TYR A 241 8.88 19.73 -10.27
C TYR A 241 8.70 20.91 -11.20
#